data_ffbbd9fc3cff637f39a5f9c619432975
#
_entry.id   ffbbd9fc3cff637f39a5f9c619432975
#
_cell.length_a   1.000
_cell.length_b   1.000
_cell.length_c   1.000
_cell.angle_alpha   90.00
_cell.angle_beta   90.00
_cell.angle_gamma   90.00
#
_symmetry.space_group_name_H-M   'P 1'
#
loop_
_entity.id
_entity.type
_entity.pdbx_description
1 polymer ?
#
loop_
_entity_poly.entity_id
_entity_poly.type
_entity_poly.pdbx_seq_one_letter_code
_entity_poly.pdbx_strand_id
1 'polypeptide(L)'
;GGGMDSWEPFAENVTLQVPVYDRGVEGVPDVVNNYWTQWIQENFGDQWNVTVEFVPITRNDVMTDYALLASAGTLPTMLMEFDYPKLAQWANEGYLTTFDMNEFASVAPTYYNRMVELNQLQYSTMDGDTYFVFAERPYSNTSYSWQVFVRMDWLEQVGYDHVPTTREEYLDAMQKIMDAGICEHPGGGSMLTGLGSDQNDAFRTMPFDEKEWAVYGDYNIVAMSWEPNKKLVQYANEEYNLGITNPEYYVTDNETAKANFVNGGQYSFGGYISGNVDFLTAFYEQNPDGKLAIQPADYVYGETSAYRAENPFGMMVGFSSSASEDEIKAAW
;
A
#
# COMPACT_ATOMS: atom_id res chain seq x y z
N GLY A 1 -17.16 31.11 -14.93
CA GLY A 1 -16.35 30.00 -15.28
C GLY A 1 -14.93 30.24 -14.84
N GLY A 2 -14.52 29.68 -13.72
CA GLY A 2 -13.13 29.53 -13.37
C GLY A 2 -12.64 28.15 -13.83
N GLY A 3 -11.39 27.92 -13.76
CA GLY A 3 -10.75 26.68 -14.15
C GLY A 3 -9.69 26.87 -15.22
N MET A 4 -9.14 25.78 -15.74
CA MET A 4 -8.02 25.85 -16.70
C MET A 4 -8.32 26.68 -17.96
N ASP A 5 -9.56 26.82 -18.35
CA ASP A 5 -9.98 27.66 -19.49
C ASP A 5 -9.66 29.16 -19.32
N SER A 6 -9.41 29.62 -18.10
CA SER A 6 -9.06 31.00 -17.78
C SER A 6 -7.57 31.21 -17.50
N TRP A 7 -6.76 30.17 -17.56
CA TRP A 7 -5.32 30.22 -17.31
C TRP A 7 -4.56 30.55 -18.58
N GLU A 8 -3.57 31.40 -18.43
CA GLU A 8 -2.56 31.66 -19.45
C GLU A 8 -1.27 30.89 -19.09
N PRO A 9 -0.47 30.48 -20.07
CA PRO A 9 0.83 29.91 -19.79
C PRO A 9 1.69 30.87 -18.94
N PHE A 10 2.50 30.30 -18.06
CA PHE A 10 3.42 31.09 -17.25
C PHE A 10 4.33 31.95 -18.13
N ALA A 11 4.51 33.24 -17.76
CA ALA A 11 5.31 34.16 -18.51
C ALA A 11 6.79 33.74 -18.54
N GLU A 12 7.28 33.21 -17.44
CA GLU A 12 8.61 32.61 -17.34
C GLU A 12 8.46 31.09 -17.15
N ASN A 13 9.47 30.34 -17.56
CA ASN A 13 9.43 28.88 -17.37
C ASN A 13 9.43 28.53 -15.89
N VAL A 14 8.50 27.67 -15.50
CA VAL A 14 8.38 27.12 -14.14
C VAL A 14 8.86 25.68 -14.15
N THR A 15 9.75 25.32 -13.22
CA THR A 15 10.15 23.93 -13.00
C THR A 15 9.26 23.32 -11.93
N LEU A 16 8.50 22.30 -12.31
CA LEU A 16 7.66 21.53 -11.43
C LEU A 16 8.34 20.18 -11.12
N GLN A 17 8.70 19.96 -9.87
CA GLN A 17 9.30 18.70 -9.44
C GLN A 17 8.24 17.78 -8.85
N VAL A 18 8.07 16.61 -9.49
CA VAL A 18 7.04 15.61 -9.16
C VAL A 18 7.72 14.35 -8.66
N PRO A 19 7.46 13.92 -7.41
CA PRO A 19 8.00 12.67 -6.92
C PRO A 19 7.33 11.48 -7.64
N VAL A 20 8.11 10.44 -7.90
CA VAL A 20 7.63 9.17 -8.43
C VAL A 20 8.24 8.03 -7.62
N TYR A 21 7.44 7.00 -7.30
CA TYR A 21 7.94 5.87 -6.55
C TYR A 21 8.75 4.93 -7.44
N ASP A 22 10.00 4.69 -7.03
CA ASP A 22 10.77 3.55 -7.48
C ASP A 22 10.50 2.36 -6.55
N ARG A 23 9.94 1.30 -7.10
CA ARG A 23 9.55 0.08 -6.37
C ARG A 23 10.59 -1.02 -6.47
N GLY A 24 11.71 -0.78 -7.18
CA GLY A 24 12.77 -1.77 -7.39
C GLY A 24 12.33 -2.99 -8.21
N VAL A 25 11.30 -2.88 -9.02
CA VAL A 25 10.80 -3.99 -9.85
C VAL A 25 11.62 -4.07 -11.13
N GLU A 26 12.15 -5.25 -11.42
CA GLU A 26 12.88 -5.51 -12.66
C GLU A 26 11.96 -5.58 -13.88
N GLY A 27 12.47 -5.20 -15.04
CA GLY A 27 11.75 -5.30 -16.31
C GLY A 27 10.74 -4.19 -16.57
N VAL A 28 10.61 -3.21 -15.66
CA VAL A 28 9.78 -2.03 -15.88
C VAL A 28 10.62 -0.89 -16.48
N PRO A 29 10.00 0.05 -17.22
CA PRO A 29 10.69 1.24 -17.71
C PRO A 29 11.31 2.06 -16.57
N ASP A 30 12.33 2.86 -16.89
CA ASP A 30 12.87 3.86 -15.98
C ASP A 30 11.75 4.78 -15.45
N VAL A 31 11.71 5.03 -14.13
CA VAL A 31 10.60 5.76 -13.50
C VAL A 31 10.60 7.26 -13.82
N VAL A 32 11.74 7.80 -14.21
CA VAL A 32 11.93 9.23 -14.50
C VAL A 32 11.81 9.52 -16.00
N ASN A 33 12.30 8.62 -16.84
CA ASN A 33 12.34 8.82 -18.29
C ASN A 33 11.64 7.67 -19.02
N ASN A 34 10.36 7.83 -19.30
CA ASN A 34 9.53 6.83 -19.95
C ASN A 34 8.44 7.50 -20.80
N TYR A 35 7.61 6.69 -21.47
CA TYR A 35 6.51 7.17 -22.30
C TYR A 35 5.59 8.16 -21.54
N TRP A 36 5.22 7.88 -20.30
CA TRP A 36 4.28 8.70 -19.56
C TRP A 36 4.88 10.02 -19.10
N THR A 37 6.15 10.02 -18.68
CA THR A 37 6.84 11.27 -18.27
C THR A 37 7.04 12.19 -19.46
N GLN A 38 7.35 11.65 -20.63
CA GLN A 38 7.45 12.40 -21.87
C GLN A 38 6.08 12.93 -22.33
N TRP A 39 5.05 12.09 -22.26
CA TRP A 39 3.68 12.47 -22.59
C TRP A 39 3.18 13.63 -21.71
N ILE A 40 3.48 13.61 -20.41
CA ILE A 40 3.12 14.70 -19.48
C ILE A 40 3.84 15.99 -19.87
N GLN A 41 5.13 15.93 -20.19
CA GLN A 41 5.84 17.12 -20.66
C GLN A 41 5.22 17.70 -21.94
N GLU A 42 4.95 16.87 -22.94
CA GLU A 42 4.41 17.30 -24.22
C GLU A 42 2.96 17.81 -24.12
N ASN A 43 2.11 17.18 -23.34
CA ASN A 43 0.67 17.46 -23.26
C ASN A 43 0.26 18.38 -22.11
N PHE A 44 1.18 18.69 -21.21
CA PHE A 44 0.99 19.65 -20.14
C PHE A 44 2.13 20.68 -20.11
N GLY A 45 3.34 20.24 -19.85
CA GLY A 45 4.48 21.15 -19.63
C GLY A 45 4.69 22.14 -20.75
N ASP A 46 4.74 21.69 -22.00
CA ASP A 46 4.98 22.53 -23.18
C ASP A 46 3.85 23.54 -23.45
N GLN A 47 2.60 23.17 -23.06
CA GLN A 47 1.45 24.04 -23.23
C GLN A 47 1.42 25.19 -22.22
N TRP A 48 1.96 24.96 -21.01
CA TRP A 48 1.86 25.88 -19.89
C TRP A 48 3.17 26.58 -19.54
N ASN A 49 4.22 26.40 -20.34
CA ASN A 49 5.58 26.85 -20.04
C ASN A 49 6.13 26.30 -18.73
N VAL A 50 5.89 25.00 -18.50
CA VAL A 50 6.33 24.25 -17.33
C VAL A 50 7.31 23.16 -17.77
N THR A 51 8.46 23.08 -17.13
CA THR A 51 9.36 21.94 -17.22
C THR A 51 9.03 20.98 -16.10
N VAL A 52 8.59 19.77 -16.42
CA VAL A 52 8.24 18.75 -15.44
C VAL A 52 9.45 17.85 -15.19
N GLU A 53 9.98 17.88 -13.99
CA GLU A 53 11.08 17.03 -13.54
C GLU A 53 10.54 15.97 -12.57
N PHE A 54 10.82 14.70 -12.86
CA PHE A 54 10.42 13.61 -12.00
C PHE A 54 11.56 13.24 -11.04
N VAL A 55 11.25 13.14 -9.75
CA VAL A 55 12.21 12.84 -8.67
C VAL A 55 11.93 11.44 -8.15
N PRO A 56 12.85 10.46 -8.31
CA PRO A 56 12.63 9.12 -7.83
C PRO A 56 12.68 9.07 -6.30
N ILE A 57 11.71 8.39 -5.72
CA ILE A 57 11.60 8.14 -4.29
C ILE A 57 11.52 6.63 -4.07
N THR A 58 12.41 6.07 -3.26
CA THR A 58 12.42 4.66 -2.92
C THR A 58 11.17 4.30 -2.14
N ARG A 59 10.28 3.47 -2.73
CA ARG A 59 8.97 3.18 -2.14
C ARG A 59 9.04 2.56 -0.74
N ASN A 60 10.04 1.73 -0.50
CA ASN A 60 10.22 1.06 0.78
C ASN A 60 10.97 1.92 1.83
N ASP A 61 11.44 3.10 1.47
CA ASP A 61 12.22 3.98 2.35
C ASP A 61 11.87 5.47 2.17
N VAL A 62 10.59 5.74 2.00
CA VAL A 62 10.04 7.07 1.70
C VAL A 62 10.48 8.14 2.70
N MET A 63 10.45 7.82 4.00
CA MET A 63 10.78 8.80 5.05
C MET A 63 12.25 9.20 5.00
N THR A 64 13.15 8.25 4.77
CA THR A 64 14.58 8.53 4.64
C THR A 64 14.88 9.37 3.40
N ASP A 65 14.31 9.03 2.25
CA ASP A 65 14.54 9.78 1.01
C ASP A 65 14.09 11.23 1.13
N TYR A 66 12.89 11.49 1.64
CA TYR A 66 12.42 12.86 1.84
C TYR A 66 13.22 13.61 2.90
N ALA A 67 13.68 12.96 3.97
CA ALA A 67 14.54 13.59 4.96
C ALA A 67 15.90 13.99 4.37
N LEU A 68 16.47 13.17 3.51
CA LEU A 68 17.72 13.50 2.79
C LEU A 68 17.53 14.68 1.84
N LEU A 69 16.45 14.70 1.07
CA LEU A 69 16.12 15.81 0.18
C LEU A 69 15.88 17.11 0.95
N ALA A 70 15.18 17.05 2.09
CA ALA A 70 14.97 18.18 2.96
C ALA A 70 16.29 18.72 3.53
N SER A 71 17.16 17.84 3.99
CA SER A 71 18.48 18.20 4.54
C SER A 71 19.39 18.84 3.47
N ALA A 72 19.24 18.41 2.23
CA ALA A 72 19.98 18.99 1.10
C ALA A 72 19.35 20.29 0.58
N GLY A 73 18.17 20.69 1.05
CA GLY A 73 17.42 21.84 0.52
C GLY A 73 16.86 21.62 -0.89
N THR A 74 16.60 20.38 -1.26
CA THR A 74 16.17 19.95 -2.60
C THR A 74 14.85 19.19 -2.58
N LEU A 75 13.95 19.52 -1.63
CA LEU A 75 12.59 18.93 -1.63
C LEU A 75 11.90 19.20 -2.97
N PRO A 76 11.22 18.19 -3.55
CA PRO A 76 10.42 18.41 -4.74
C PRO A 76 9.24 19.34 -4.44
N THR A 77 8.61 19.88 -5.48
CA THR A 77 7.47 20.80 -5.36
C THR A 77 6.31 20.15 -4.58
N MET A 78 6.09 18.87 -4.81
CA MET A 78 5.05 18.08 -4.14
C MET A 78 5.68 16.97 -3.29
N LEU A 79 5.04 16.65 -2.16
CA LEU A 79 5.33 15.47 -1.36
C LEU A 79 4.07 14.60 -1.37
N MET A 80 4.24 13.32 -1.71
CA MET A 80 3.14 12.38 -1.88
C MET A 80 3.34 11.14 -1.03
N GLU A 81 2.27 10.67 -0.37
CA GLU A 81 2.27 9.44 0.42
C GLU A 81 0.85 8.92 0.58
N PHE A 82 0.71 7.60 0.81
CA PHE A 82 -0.54 6.95 1.12
C PHE A 82 -0.84 6.91 2.62
N ASP A 83 0.16 7.12 3.46
CA ASP A 83 0.09 7.03 4.92
C ASP A 83 -0.08 8.42 5.51
N TYR A 84 -1.28 8.72 6.02
CA TYR A 84 -1.61 10.02 6.60
C TYR A 84 -0.65 10.44 7.76
N PRO A 85 -0.30 9.58 8.72
CA PRO A 85 0.66 9.94 9.76
C PRO A 85 2.00 10.45 9.24
N LYS A 86 2.51 9.91 8.14
CA LYS A 86 3.78 10.39 7.54
C LYS A 86 3.64 11.80 6.98
N LEU A 87 2.55 12.07 6.25
CA LEU A 87 2.30 13.43 5.76
C LEU A 87 2.09 14.43 6.90
N ALA A 88 1.36 14.03 7.93
CA ALA A 88 1.18 14.83 9.14
C ALA A 88 2.52 15.13 9.82
N GLN A 89 3.42 14.18 9.88
CA GLN A 89 4.78 14.40 10.39
C GLN A 89 5.52 15.45 9.55
N TRP A 90 5.49 15.36 8.23
CA TRP A 90 6.15 16.35 7.36
C TRP A 90 5.56 17.76 7.51
N ALA A 91 4.25 17.88 7.71
CA ALA A 91 3.63 19.18 8.03
C ALA A 91 4.16 19.73 9.36
N ASN A 92 4.25 18.92 10.40
CA ASN A 92 4.78 19.30 11.70
C ASN A 92 6.28 19.64 11.68
N GLU A 93 7.05 18.99 10.81
CA GLU A 93 8.49 19.26 10.61
C GLU A 93 8.73 20.49 9.73
N GLY A 94 7.69 21.11 9.19
CA GLY A 94 7.78 22.31 8.37
C GLY A 94 8.22 22.04 6.93
N TYR A 95 8.10 20.83 6.43
CA TYR A 95 8.37 20.50 5.03
C TYR A 95 7.26 20.93 4.10
N LEU A 96 6.02 21.02 4.60
CA LEU A 96 4.83 21.41 3.85
C LEU A 96 4.42 22.84 4.16
N THR A 97 3.91 23.54 3.14
CA THR A 97 3.24 24.83 3.29
C THR A 97 1.73 24.66 3.32
N THR A 98 1.06 25.61 3.96
CA THR A 98 -0.39 25.75 3.91
C THR A 98 -0.83 26.43 2.62
N PHE A 99 -2.08 26.20 2.22
CA PHE A 99 -2.70 26.90 1.09
C PHE A 99 -4.17 27.19 1.34
N ASP A 100 -4.74 28.11 0.58
CA ASP A 100 -6.16 28.42 0.62
C ASP A 100 -6.97 27.45 -0.26
N MET A 101 -7.82 26.63 0.34
CA MET A 101 -8.65 25.68 -0.37
C MET A 101 -9.64 26.38 -1.32
N ASN A 102 -10.06 27.60 -1.05
CA ASN A 102 -10.93 28.36 -1.97
C ASN A 102 -10.15 28.80 -3.22
N GLU A 103 -8.89 29.16 -3.06
CA GLU A 103 -8.02 29.46 -4.20
C GLU A 103 -7.81 28.21 -5.05
N PHE A 104 -7.47 27.07 -4.41
CA PHE A 104 -7.38 25.79 -5.10
C PHE A 104 -8.68 25.44 -5.85
N ALA A 105 -9.84 25.61 -5.21
CA ALA A 105 -11.13 25.36 -5.84
C ALA A 105 -11.40 26.25 -7.07
N SER A 106 -10.87 27.48 -7.06
CA SER A 106 -11.02 28.41 -8.21
C SER A 106 -10.14 28.01 -9.38
N VAL A 107 -8.99 27.42 -9.11
CA VAL A 107 -7.99 26.99 -10.09
C VAL A 107 -8.31 25.60 -10.65
N ALA A 108 -8.63 24.66 -9.78
CA ALA A 108 -8.88 23.25 -10.09
C ALA A 108 -10.30 22.82 -9.68
N PRO A 109 -11.36 23.43 -10.23
CA PRO A 109 -12.73 23.21 -9.79
C PRO A 109 -13.20 21.76 -9.97
N THR A 110 -12.76 21.08 -11.01
CA THR A 110 -13.11 19.68 -11.26
C THR A 110 -12.53 18.78 -10.18
N TYR A 111 -11.26 18.98 -9.83
CA TYR A 111 -10.60 18.21 -8.77
C TYR A 111 -11.22 18.49 -7.40
N TYR A 112 -11.44 19.77 -7.08
CA TYR A 112 -12.09 20.17 -5.83
C TYR A 112 -13.48 19.53 -5.68
N ASN A 113 -14.32 19.63 -6.72
CA ASN A 113 -15.65 19.05 -6.69
C ASN A 113 -15.62 17.53 -6.47
N ARG A 114 -14.63 16.85 -7.05
CA ARG A 114 -14.43 15.42 -6.83
C ARG A 114 -14.08 15.10 -5.38
N MET A 115 -13.21 15.90 -4.75
CA MET A 115 -12.91 15.74 -3.33
C MET A 115 -14.14 15.98 -2.43
N VAL A 116 -15.00 16.93 -2.82
CA VAL A 116 -16.30 17.18 -2.12
C VAL A 116 -17.21 15.96 -2.23
N GLU A 117 -17.40 15.42 -3.42
CA GLU A 117 -18.24 14.24 -3.67
C GLU A 117 -17.78 13.02 -2.88
N LEU A 118 -16.47 12.89 -2.67
CA LEU A 118 -15.86 11.77 -1.97
C LEU A 118 -15.70 12.01 -0.45
N ASN A 119 -16.22 13.13 0.08
CA ASN A 119 -16.10 13.53 1.49
C ASN A 119 -14.64 13.59 2.00
N GLN A 120 -13.72 14.03 1.14
CA GLN A 120 -12.29 14.06 1.46
C GLN A 120 -11.83 15.33 2.17
N LEU A 121 -12.56 16.47 2.00
CA LEU A 121 -12.12 17.77 2.49
C LEU A 121 -11.86 17.82 4.00
N GLN A 122 -12.57 17.03 4.79
CA GLN A 122 -12.37 16.97 6.24
C GLN A 122 -10.97 16.51 6.65
N TYR A 123 -10.25 15.82 5.77
CA TYR A 123 -8.88 15.33 6.02
C TYR A 123 -7.80 16.29 5.54
N SER A 124 -8.16 17.36 4.82
CA SER A 124 -7.23 18.33 4.24
C SER A 124 -6.57 19.23 5.28
N THR A 125 -7.17 19.32 6.46
CA THR A 125 -6.85 20.32 7.49
C THR A 125 -6.29 19.66 8.75
N MET A 126 -5.22 20.22 9.27
CA MET A 126 -4.66 19.90 10.59
C MET A 126 -4.54 21.19 11.41
N ASP A 127 -5.02 21.18 12.66
CA ASP A 127 -4.98 22.30 13.59
C ASP A 127 -5.54 23.62 13.01
N GLY A 128 -6.47 23.53 12.06
CA GLY A 128 -7.10 24.67 11.40
C GLY A 128 -6.44 25.11 10.09
N ASP A 129 -5.27 24.58 9.76
CA ASP A 129 -4.51 24.89 8.56
C ASP A 129 -4.70 23.82 7.49
N THR A 130 -4.83 24.23 6.23
CA THR A 130 -5.00 23.33 5.09
C THR A 130 -3.68 23.00 4.44
N TYR A 131 -3.38 21.69 4.36
CA TYR A 131 -2.10 21.16 3.85
C TYR A 131 -2.24 20.22 2.65
N PHE A 132 -3.39 19.53 2.49
CA PHE A 132 -3.47 18.38 1.60
C PHE A 132 -4.58 18.46 0.58
N VAL A 133 -4.29 17.92 -0.60
CA VAL A 133 -5.28 17.45 -1.56
C VAL A 133 -5.18 15.93 -1.68
N PHE A 134 -6.23 15.27 -2.18
CA PHE A 134 -6.31 13.82 -2.16
C PHE A 134 -6.61 13.25 -3.54
N ALA A 135 -5.88 12.21 -3.92
CA ALA A 135 -6.25 11.42 -5.07
C ALA A 135 -7.50 10.60 -4.78
N GLU A 136 -8.31 10.40 -5.79
CA GLU A 136 -9.40 9.45 -5.72
C GLU A 136 -8.86 8.04 -5.54
N ARG A 137 -9.45 7.28 -4.63
CA ARG A 137 -9.21 5.84 -4.60
C ARG A 137 -10.01 5.23 -5.76
N PRO A 138 -9.35 4.58 -6.73
CA PRO A 138 -10.01 4.18 -7.97
C PRO A 138 -11.02 3.05 -7.78
N TYR A 139 -11.07 2.46 -6.57
CA TYR A 139 -11.91 1.32 -6.25
C TYR A 139 -12.72 1.58 -5.00
N SER A 140 -14.02 1.41 -5.09
CA SER A 140 -14.93 1.48 -3.92
C SER A 140 -14.74 0.29 -2.97
N ASN A 141 -14.16 -0.80 -3.47
CA ASN A 141 -13.76 -1.97 -2.71
C ASN A 141 -12.36 -2.39 -3.18
N THR A 142 -11.38 -2.27 -2.31
CA THR A 142 -9.99 -2.58 -2.63
C THR A 142 -9.52 -3.96 -2.16
N SER A 143 -10.39 -4.76 -1.56
CA SER A 143 -10.04 -6.09 -1.06
C SER A 143 -9.49 -7.01 -2.15
N TYR A 144 -9.96 -6.89 -3.38
CA TYR A 144 -9.44 -7.66 -4.52
C TYR A 144 -8.08 -7.16 -5.04
N SER A 145 -7.62 -5.99 -4.62
CA SER A 145 -6.30 -5.45 -5.02
C SER A 145 -5.14 -6.21 -4.40
N TRP A 146 -5.40 -6.91 -3.29
CA TRP A 146 -4.45 -7.79 -2.63
C TRP A 146 -4.89 -9.23 -2.81
N GLN A 147 -4.01 -10.03 -3.38
CA GLN A 147 -4.29 -11.43 -3.64
C GLN A 147 -3.23 -12.30 -2.97
N VAL A 148 -3.67 -13.39 -2.38
CA VAL A 148 -2.80 -14.42 -1.84
C VAL A 148 -2.89 -15.62 -2.76
N PHE A 149 -1.76 -16.00 -3.34
CA PHE A 149 -1.63 -17.20 -4.16
C PHE A 149 -1.14 -18.34 -3.30
N VAL A 150 -1.71 -19.52 -3.51
CA VAL A 150 -1.40 -20.73 -2.78
C VAL A 150 -1.01 -21.86 -3.72
N ARG A 151 -0.17 -22.78 -3.25
CA ARG A 151 0.28 -23.96 -4.00
C ARG A 151 -0.83 -25.00 -4.08
N MET A 152 -1.70 -24.88 -5.08
CA MET A 152 -2.78 -25.85 -5.32
C MET A 152 -2.25 -27.22 -5.65
N ASP A 153 -1.14 -27.31 -6.37
CA ASP A 153 -0.46 -28.58 -6.66
C ASP A 153 0.00 -29.33 -5.38
N TRP A 154 0.41 -28.62 -4.33
CA TRP A 154 0.74 -29.25 -3.04
C TRP A 154 -0.51 -29.75 -2.33
N LEU A 155 -1.58 -28.98 -2.37
CA LEU A 155 -2.88 -29.37 -1.81
C LEU A 155 -3.39 -30.65 -2.47
N GLU A 156 -3.39 -30.71 -3.81
CA GLU A 156 -3.80 -31.90 -4.57
C GLU A 156 -2.96 -33.13 -4.18
N GLN A 157 -1.64 -32.98 -3.99
CA GLN A 157 -0.77 -34.08 -3.58
C GLN A 157 -1.12 -34.64 -2.20
N VAL A 158 -1.66 -33.83 -1.30
CA VAL A 158 -2.05 -34.27 0.05
C VAL A 158 -3.54 -34.51 0.21
N GLY A 159 -4.29 -34.56 -0.90
CA GLY A 159 -5.67 -35.00 -0.96
C GLY A 159 -6.72 -33.92 -0.79
N TYR A 160 -6.35 -32.66 -0.96
CA TYR A 160 -7.29 -31.53 -1.01
C TYR A 160 -7.65 -31.22 -2.46
N ASP A 161 -8.91 -31.01 -2.75
CA ASP A 161 -9.43 -30.58 -4.05
C ASP A 161 -9.84 -29.08 -4.07
N HIS A 162 -9.63 -28.40 -2.97
CA HIS A 162 -9.95 -26.98 -2.75
C HIS A 162 -8.90 -26.32 -1.85
N VAL A 163 -8.89 -24.99 -1.86
CA VAL A 163 -8.10 -24.20 -0.91
C VAL A 163 -8.77 -24.20 0.46
N PRO A 164 -8.06 -24.50 1.55
CA PRO A 164 -8.64 -24.44 2.91
C PRO A 164 -9.36 -23.13 3.18
N THR A 165 -10.55 -23.20 3.75
CA THR A 165 -11.37 -22.01 4.09
C THR A 165 -11.51 -21.83 5.60
N THR A 166 -11.07 -22.80 6.39
CA THR A 166 -11.06 -22.74 7.84
C THR A 166 -9.66 -22.96 8.41
N ARG A 167 -9.45 -22.51 9.64
CA ARG A 167 -8.18 -22.74 10.33
C ARG A 167 -7.90 -24.24 10.52
N GLU A 168 -8.91 -25.03 10.82
CA GLU A 168 -8.75 -26.48 11.00
C GLU A 168 -8.24 -27.13 9.71
N GLU A 169 -8.86 -26.84 8.56
CA GLU A 169 -8.41 -27.33 7.27
C GLU A 169 -6.99 -26.85 6.96
N TYR A 170 -6.68 -25.58 7.24
CA TYR A 170 -5.35 -25.03 7.01
C TYR A 170 -4.28 -25.80 7.81
N LEU A 171 -4.48 -25.98 9.11
CA LEU A 171 -3.52 -26.70 9.95
C LEU A 171 -3.34 -28.16 9.52
N ASP A 172 -4.43 -28.85 9.16
CA ASP A 172 -4.37 -30.22 8.62
C ASP A 172 -3.61 -30.28 7.29
N ALA A 173 -3.88 -29.35 6.36
CA ALA A 173 -3.19 -29.29 5.07
C ALA A 173 -1.68 -29.01 5.27
N MET A 174 -1.32 -28.05 6.11
CA MET A 174 0.09 -27.74 6.38
C MET A 174 0.82 -28.94 7.03
N GLN A 175 0.18 -29.63 7.98
CA GLN A 175 0.76 -30.82 8.58
C GLN A 175 1.00 -31.93 7.53
N LYS A 176 0.02 -32.18 6.69
CA LYS A 176 0.16 -33.17 5.60
C LYS A 176 1.25 -32.83 4.60
N ILE A 177 1.41 -31.55 4.27
CA ILE A 177 2.49 -31.07 3.39
C ILE A 177 3.86 -31.34 4.01
N MET A 178 4.01 -31.07 5.33
CA MET A 178 5.25 -31.36 6.08
C MET A 178 5.51 -32.88 6.15
N ASP A 179 4.50 -33.67 6.50
CA ASP A 179 4.60 -35.13 6.64
C ASP A 179 4.96 -35.82 5.31
N ALA A 180 4.49 -35.25 4.19
CA ALA A 180 4.85 -35.71 2.86
C ALA A 180 6.26 -35.25 2.40
N GLY A 181 6.94 -34.43 3.18
CA GLY A 181 8.26 -33.90 2.85
C GLY A 181 8.25 -32.91 1.67
N ILE A 182 7.09 -32.31 1.37
CA ILE A 182 6.95 -31.34 0.27
C ILE A 182 7.59 -30.01 0.66
N CYS A 183 7.36 -29.53 1.88
CA CYS A 183 7.92 -28.29 2.42
C CYS A 183 8.13 -28.43 3.92
N GLU A 184 9.27 -27.94 4.42
CA GLU A 184 9.63 -28.05 5.83
C GLU A 184 8.82 -27.08 6.72
N HIS A 185 8.61 -25.83 6.26
CA HIS A 185 7.90 -24.76 6.97
C HIS A 185 6.89 -24.07 6.06
N PRO A 186 5.77 -24.74 5.71
CA PRO A 186 4.88 -24.26 4.65
C PRO A 186 4.18 -22.93 4.96
N GLY A 187 4.00 -22.59 6.22
CA GLY A 187 3.40 -21.33 6.63
C GLY A 187 4.27 -20.10 6.32
N GLY A 188 5.57 -20.29 6.17
CA GLY A 188 6.49 -19.20 5.92
C GLY A 188 6.56 -18.22 7.10
N GLY A 189 6.00 -17.02 6.96
CA GLY A 189 5.98 -15.97 7.97
C GLY A 189 5.09 -16.28 9.17
N SER A 190 4.98 -15.32 10.08
CA SER A 190 4.13 -15.42 11.26
C SER A 190 2.93 -14.48 11.16
N MET A 191 1.78 -14.90 11.71
CA MET A 191 0.61 -14.05 11.92
C MET A 191 0.90 -12.80 12.78
N LEU A 192 2.01 -12.80 13.52
CA LEU A 192 2.44 -11.62 14.31
C LEU A 192 2.99 -10.49 13.45
N THR A 193 3.28 -10.74 12.18
CA THR A 193 3.65 -9.69 11.23
C THR A 193 2.49 -8.72 11.10
N GLY A 194 2.72 -7.45 11.41
CA GLY A 194 1.68 -6.44 11.43
C GLY A 194 0.94 -6.27 12.77
N LEU A 195 1.25 -7.05 13.81
CA LEU A 195 0.71 -6.83 15.15
C LEU A 195 1.02 -5.40 15.62
N GLY A 196 -0.02 -4.65 15.98
CA GLY A 196 0.09 -3.23 16.32
C GLY A 196 0.06 -2.26 15.13
N SER A 197 -0.05 -2.76 13.90
CA SER A 197 -0.24 -1.96 12.68
C SER A 197 -1.70 -1.92 12.24
N ASP A 198 -1.97 -1.11 11.24
CA ASP A 198 -3.28 -1.02 10.58
C ASP A 198 -3.67 -2.29 9.79
N GLN A 199 -2.70 -3.15 9.52
CA GLN A 199 -2.89 -4.43 8.82
C GLN A 199 -2.96 -5.63 9.78
N ASN A 200 -3.29 -5.39 11.05
CA ASN A 200 -3.34 -6.43 12.05
C ASN A 200 -4.43 -7.47 11.72
N ASP A 201 -4.02 -8.71 11.55
CA ASP A 201 -4.90 -9.84 11.24
C ASP A 201 -5.92 -10.16 12.35
N ALA A 202 -5.74 -9.64 13.56
CA ALA A 202 -6.72 -9.79 14.64
C ALA A 202 -8.11 -9.25 14.23
N PHE A 203 -8.18 -8.23 13.37
CA PHE A 203 -9.45 -7.73 12.81
C PHE A 203 -10.15 -8.76 11.91
N ARG A 204 -9.41 -9.74 11.39
CA ARG A 204 -9.90 -10.77 10.47
C ARG A 204 -10.12 -12.12 11.14
N THR A 205 -9.53 -12.31 12.33
CA THR A 205 -9.50 -13.63 12.98
C THR A 205 -10.58 -13.79 14.03
N MET A 206 -11.16 -12.71 14.53
CA MET A 206 -12.06 -12.73 15.69
C MET A 206 -13.34 -11.97 15.42
N PRO A 207 -14.48 -12.47 15.94
CA PRO A 207 -15.69 -11.66 16.01
C PRO A 207 -15.48 -10.53 17.02
N PHE A 208 -16.05 -9.39 16.70
CA PHE A 208 -16.14 -8.25 17.60
C PHE A 208 -17.49 -7.57 17.42
N ASP A 209 -17.99 -6.99 18.50
CA ASP A 209 -19.26 -6.29 18.43
C ASP A 209 -19.11 -4.89 17.80
N GLU A 210 -20.25 -4.24 17.55
CA GLU A 210 -20.29 -2.93 16.92
C GLU A 210 -19.51 -1.88 17.71
N LYS A 211 -19.48 -1.97 19.04
CA LYS A 211 -18.75 -1.05 19.90
C LYS A 211 -17.25 -1.24 19.78
N GLU A 212 -16.78 -2.47 19.78
CA GLU A 212 -15.36 -2.77 19.60
C GLU A 212 -14.91 -2.35 18.21
N TRP A 213 -15.74 -2.59 17.19
CA TRP A 213 -15.44 -2.11 15.84
C TRP A 213 -15.32 -0.59 15.76
N ALA A 214 -16.25 0.16 16.34
CA ALA A 214 -16.19 1.61 16.35
C ALA A 214 -14.91 2.14 17.04
N VAL A 215 -14.46 1.49 18.11
CA VAL A 215 -13.26 1.91 18.85
C VAL A 215 -11.97 1.49 18.18
N TYR A 216 -11.88 0.26 17.71
CA TYR A 216 -10.61 -0.32 17.23
C TYR A 216 -10.51 -0.39 15.71
N GLY A 217 -11.63 -0.51 15.02
CA GLY A 217 -11.69 -0.55 13.56
C GLY A 217 -11.67 0.83 12.92
N ASP A 218 -12.61 1.69 13.31
CA ASP A 218 -12.77 3.01 12.68
C ASP A 218 -11.61 3.95 12.96
N TYR A 219 -11.07 3.92 14.17
CA TYR A 219 -9.94 4.77 14.57
C TYR A 219 -8.57 4.14 14.25
N ASN A 220 -8.55 2.97 13.67
CA ASN A 220 -7.31 2.25 13.40
C ASN A 220 -6.42 2.05 14.64
N ILE A 221 -7.04 1.93 15.81
CA ILE A 221 -6.37 1.75 17.09
C ILE A 221 -6.33 0.26 17.40
N VAL A 222 -5.12 -0.27 17.55
CA VAL A 222 -4.91 -1.65 17.98
C VAL A 222 -4.36 -1.65 19.40
N ALA A 223 -5.20 -1.97 20.36
CA ALA A 223 -4.77 -2.16 21.72
C ALA A 223 -4.05 -3.50 21.87
N MET A 224 -2.78 -3.49 22.26
CA MET A 224 -1.98 -4.71 22.44
C MET A 224 -2.59 -5.68 23.45
N SER A 225 -3.33 -5.16 24.42
CA SER A 225 -4.05 -5.95 25.44
C SER A 225 -5.46 -6.39 25.02
N TRP A 226 -5.88 -6.08 23.79
CA TRP A 226 -7.17 -6.49 23.27
C TRP A 226 -7.24 -8.00 23.07
N GLU A 227 -8.34 -8.63 23.48
CA GLU A 227 -8.46 -10.10 23.50
C GLU A 227 -8.23 -10.75 22.12
N PRO A 228 -8.70 -10.20 20.98
CA PRO A 228 -8.35 -10.73 19.66
C PRO A 228 -6.84 -10.77 19.38
N ASN A 229 -6.07 -9.80 19.87
CA ASN A 229 -4.61 -9.82 19.72
C ASN A 229 -3.98 -10.96 20.54
N LYS A 230 -4.47 -11.21 21.75
CA LYS A 230 -4.01 -12.35 22.56
C LYS A 230 -4.28 -13.69 21.85
N LYS A 231 -5.46 -13.84 21.25
CA LYS A 231 -5.81 -15.04 20.47
C LYS A 231 -4.94 -15.17 19.20
N LEU A 232 -4.64 -14.06 18.53
CA LEU A 232 -3.70 -14.04 17.40
C LEU A 232 -2.32 -14.57 17.82
N VAL A 233 -1.81 -14.11 18.96
CA VAL A 233 -0.54 -14.61 19.54
C VAL A 233 -0.63 -16.11 19.87
N GLN A 234 -1.74 -16.57 20.39
CA GLN A 234 -1.95 -18.01 20.65
C GLN A 234 -1.91 -18.83 19.37
N TYR A 235 -2.57 -18.39 18.31
CA TYR A 235 -2.53 -19.06 17.00
C TYR A 235 -1.13 -19.06 16.40
N ALA A 236 -0.44 -17.93 16.45
CA ALA A 236 0.94 -17.85 15.98
C ALA A 236 1.89 -18.79 16.77
N ASN A 237 1.70 -18.88 18.08
CA ASN A 237 2.47 -19.80 18.92
C ASN A 237 2.17 -21.27 18.58
N GLU A 238 0.91 -21.62 18.32
CA GLU A 238 0.53 -22.96 17.87
C GLU A 238 1.21 -23.31 16.54
N GLU A 239 1.14 -22.46 15.54
CA GLU A 239 1.76 -22.69 14.24
C GLU A 239 3.29 -22.81 14.33
N TYR A 240 3.91 -21.99 15.18
CA TYR A 240 5.34 -22.09 15.43
C TYR A 240 5.72 -23.44 16.08
N ASN A 241 4.98 -23.85 17.11
CA ASN A 241 5.24 -25.12 17.82
C ASN A 241 4.96 -26.35 16.95
N LEU A 242 4.03 -26.26 16.00
CA LEU A 242 3.78 -27.30 15.01
C LEU A 242 4.85 -27.35 13.90
N GLY A 243 5.73 -26.37 13.83
CA GLY A 243 6.75 -26.28 12.79
C GLY A 243 6.25 -25.69 11.45
N ILE A 244 5.02 -25.19 11.42
CA ILE A 244 4.42 -24.59 10.22
C ILE A 244 5.11 -23.27 9.88
N THR A 245 5.37 -22.44 10.90
CA THR A 245 6.05 -21.15 10.75
C THR A 245 7.56 -21.34 10.61
N ASN A 246 8.17 -20.67 9.64
CA ASN A 246 9.62 -20.63 9.49
C ASN A 246 10.26 -20.04 10.77
N PRO A 247 11.21 -20.74 11.42
CA PRO A 247 11.87 -20.25 12.62
C PRO A 247 12.57 -18.89 12.44
N GLU A 248 12.97 -18.57 11.22
CA GLU A 248 13.64 -17.31 10.87
C GLU A 248 12.70 -16.22 10.35
N TYR A 249 11.37 -16.37 10.58
CA TYR A 249 10.35 -15.42 10.10
C TYR A 249 10.64 -13.96 10.45
N TYR A 250 11.28 -13.71 11.57
CA TYR A 250 11.56 -12.37 12.11
C TYR A 250 12.67 -11.62 11.37
N VAL A 251 13.44 -12.29 10.52
CA VAL A 251 14.46 -11.70 9.64
C VAL A 251 14.13 -11.83 8.16
N THR A 252 12.99 -12.43 7.84
CA THR A 252 12.54 -12.65 6.46
C THR A 252 11.82 -11.41 5.96
N ASP A 253 12.43 -10.68 5.04
CA ASP A 253 11.79 -9.57 4.33
C ASP A 253 10.89 -10.06 3.18
N ASN A 254 10.20 -9.13 2.53
CA ASN A 254 9.26 -9.46 1.45
C ASN A 254 9.95 -10.08 0.22
N GLU A 255 11.15 -9.65 -0.13
CA GLU A 255 11.90 -10.22 -1.26
C GLU A 255 12.36 -11.64 -0.97
N THR A 256 12.80 -11.89 0.26
CA THR A 256 13.13 -13.23 0.73
C THR A 256 11.90 -14.15 0.75
N ALA A 257 10.76 -13.65 1.21
CA ALA A 257 9.50 -14.41 1.20
C ALA A 257 9.05 -14.74 -0.23
N LYS A 258 9.17 -13.80 -1.17
CA LYS A 258 8.93 -14.02 -2.59
C LYS A 258 9.82 -15.13 -3.15
N ALA A 259 11.12 -15.04 -2.90
CA ALA A 259 12.09 -16.04 -3.33
C ALA A 259 11.80 -17.42 -2.71
N ASN A 260 11.45 -17.49 -1.44
CA ASN A 260 11.03 -18.72 -0.78
C ASN A 260 9.84 -19.36 -1.46
N PHE A 261 8.80 -18.57 -1.77
CA PHE A 261 7.62 -19.09 -2.49
C PHE A 261 7.98 -19.63 -3.87
N VAL A 262 8.74 -18.88 -4.65
CA VAL A 262 9.19 -19.29 -6.01
C VAL A 262 10.02 -20.58 -5.95
N ASN A 263 10.87 -20.74 -4.94
CA ASN A 263 11.75 -21.90 -4.78
C ASN A 263 11.15 -23.06 -3.97
N GLY A 264 9.88 -23.01 -3.59
CA GLY A 264 9.19 -24.07 -2.87
C GLY A 264 9.45 -24.10 -1.36
N GLY A 265 9.87 -23.00 -0.76
CA GLY A 265 10.12 -22.85 0.67
C GLY A 265 8.92 -22.39 1.51
N GLN A 266 7.79 -22.05 0.86
CA GLN A 266 6.53 -21.73 1.53
C GLN A 266 5.33 -21.98 0.63
N TYR A 267 4.16 -22.20 1.25
CA TYR A 267 2.90 -22.56 0.62
C TYR A 267 2.21 -21.41 -0.09
N SER A 268 2.31 -20.22 0.44
CA SER A 268 1.57 -19.05 -0.05
C SER A 268 2.46 -17.82 -0.15
N PHE A 269 2.10 -16.95 -1.08
CA PHE A 269 2.66 -15.59 -1.19
C PHE A 269 1.59 -14.68 -1.75
N GLY A 270 1.58 -13.44 -1.31
CA GLY A 270 0.61 -12.48 -1.77
C GLY A 270 1.15 -11.07 -1.83
N GLY A 271 0.47 -10.26 -2.61
CA GLY A 271 0.81 -8.87 -2.77
C GLY A 271 -0.25 -8.09 -3.52
N TYR A 272 0.04 -6.83 -3.72
CA TYR A 272 -0.80 -5.93 -4.47
C TYR A 272 -0.78 -6.29 -5.96
N ILE A 273 -1.92 -6.18 -6.61
CA ILE A 273 -2.15 -6.64 -7.99
C ILE A 273 -1.10 -6.14 -8.99
N SER A 274 -0.59 -4.93 -8.85
CA SER A 274 0.42 -4.37 -9.74
C SER A 274 1.79 -5.06 -9.65
N GLY A 275 2.08 -5.74 -8.53
CA GLY A 275 3.32 -6.50 -8.32
C GLY A 275 3.19 -7.99 -8.65
N ASN A 276 1.97 -8.49 -8.86
CA ASN A 276 1.76 -9.93 -8.98
C ASN A 276 2.35 -10.53 -10.28
N VAL A 277 2.42 -9.76 -11.36
CA VAL A 277 2.97 -10.24 -12.64
C VAL A 277 4.42 -10.64 -12.51
N ASP A 278 5.21 -9.86 -11.76
CA ASP A 278 6.64 -10.11 -11.53
C ASP A 278 6.87 -11.49 -10.90
N PHE A 279 6.30 -11.76 -9.73
CA PHE A 279 6.53 -13.03 -9.07
C PHE A 279 5.84 -14.22 -9.75
N LEU A 280 4.71 -14.02 -10.43
CA LEU A 280 4.06 -15.08 -11.20
C LEU A 280 4.93 -15.52 -12.37
N THR A 281 5.57 -14.59 -13.05
CA THR A 281 6.53 -14.90 -14.10
C THR A 281 7.67 -15.74 -13.55
N ALA A 282 8.33 -15.29 -12.51
CA ALA A 282 9.42 -16.02 -11.86
C ALA A 282 8.98 -17.39 -11.32
N PHE A 283 7.75 -17.47 -10.77
CA PHE A 283 7.21 -18.72 -10.27
C PHE A 283 7.06 -19.77 -11.40
N TYR A 284 6.43 -19.43 -12.52
CA TYR A 284 6.20 -20.38 -13.61
C TYR A 284 7.45 -20.70 -14.42
N GLU A 285 8.43 -19.82 -14.45
CA GLU A 285 9.77 -20.14 -14.99
C GLU A 285 10.46 -21.23 -14.16
N GLN A 286 10.37 -21.15 -12.83
CA GLN A 286 10.96 -22.13 -11.92
C GLN A 286 10.11 -23.40 -11.75
N ASN A 287 8.79 -23.30 -11.84
CA ASN A 287 7.81 -24.36 -11.62
C ASN A 287 6.87 -24.49 -12.80
N PRO A 288 7.32 -24.98 -13.97
CA PRO A 288 6.51 -25.01 -15.19
C PRO A 288 5.24 -25.85 -15.07
N ASP A 289 5.24 -26.88 -14.22
CA ASP A 289 4.09 -27.73 -13.93
C ASP A 289 3.33 -27.34 -12.65
N GLY A 290 3.75 -26.25 -12.00
CA GLY A 290 3.15 -25.76 -10.75
C GLY A 290 1.71 -25.28 -11.00
N LYS A 291 0.85 -25.48 -9.99
CA LYS A 291 -0.53 -24.96 -10.03
C LYS A 291 -0.75 -24.03 -8.86
N LEU A 292 -1.24 -22.86 -9.15
CA LEU A 292 -1.62 -21.86 -8.15
C LEU A 292 -3.14 -21.71 -8.12
N ALA A 293 -3.65 -21.42 -6.93
CA ALA A 293 -5.00 -20.91 -6.72
C ALA A 293 -4.94 -19.61 -5.95
N ILE A 294 -5.99 -18.79 -6.05
CA ILE A 294 -6.14 -17.61 -5.21
C ILE A 294 -6.90 -18.05 -3.95
N GLN A 295 -6.42 -17.61 -2.77
CA GLN A 295 -7.12 -17.85 -1.53
C GLN A 295 -8.50 -17.20 -1.58
N PRO A 296 -9.58 -17.93 -1.24
CA PRO A 296 -10.93 -17.39 -1.24
C PRO A 296 -11.09 -16.17 -0.34
N ALA A 297 -11.96 -15.24 -0.75
CA ALA A 297 -12.26 -14.04 0.04
C ALA A 297 -13.01 -14.35 1.35
N ASP A 298 -13.69 -15.50 1.43
CA ASP A 298 -14.39 -16.01 2.61
C ASP A 298 -13.51 -16.87 3.52
N TYR A 299 -12.21 -16.90 3.27
CA TYR A 299 -11.27 -17.60 4.15
C TYR A 299 -11.36 -17.08 5.60
N VAL A 300 -11.51 -18.01 6.54
CA VAL A 300 -11.68 -17.71 7.94
C VAL A 300 -10.49 -18.24 8.75
N TYR A 301 -9.69 -17.32 9.31
CA TYR A 301 -8.56 -17.69 10.18
C TYR A 301 -8.98 -18.30 11.51
N GLY A 302 -10.07 -17.81 12.07
CA GLY A 302 -10.58 -18.22 13.37
C GLY A 302 -12.09 -18.46 13.31
N GLU A 303 -12.86 -17.64 14.00
CA GLU A 303 -14.31 -17.81 14.16
C GLU A 303 -15.10 -17.03 13.11
N THR A 304 -14.51 -15.98 12.55
CA THR A 304 -15.17 -15.12 11.57
C THR A 304 -14.16 -14.44 10.67
N SER A 305 -14.67 -13.95 9.55
CA SER A 305 -13.95 -13.08 8.61
C SER A 305 -14.46 -11.65 8.80
N ALA A 306 -13.61 -10.77 9.29
CA ALA A 306 -13.92 -9.35 9.46
C ALA A 306 -12.87 -8.49 8.75
N TYR A 307 -13.34 -7.45 8.06
CA TYR A 307 -12.48 -6.55 7.30
C TYR A 307 -12.63 -5.13 7.83
N ARG A 308 -11.50 -4.47 7.98
CA ARG A 308 -11.47 -3.06 8.32
C ARG A 308 -11.92 -2.21 7.15
N ALA A 309 -12.56 -1.06 7.44
CA ALA A 309 -12.83 -0.06 6.44
C ALA A 309 -11.52 0.51 5.85
N GLU A 310 -11.53 0.75 4.55
CA GLU A 310 -10.42 1.41 3.87
C GLU A 310 -10.52 2.93 4.03
N ASN A 311 -9.38 3.61 3.92
CA ASN A 311 -9.36 5.06 3.85
C ASN A 311 -10.17 5.56 2.64
N PRO A 312 -10.92 6.66 2.78
CA PRO A 312 -11.76 7.19 1.70
C PRO A 312 -10.97 7.92 0.59
N PHE A 313 -9.65 7.90 0.68
CA PHE A 313 -8.75 8.54 -0.28
C PHE A 313 -7.58 7.62 -0.63
N GLY A 314 -6.98 7.87 -1.79
CA GLY A 314 -5.75 7.23 -2.24
C GLY A 314 -4.52 8.00 -1.76
N MET A 315 -3.66 8.37 -2.69
CA MET A 315 -2.47 9.16 -2.39
C MET A 315 -2.86 10.56 -1.92
N MET A 316 -2.18 11.02 -0.90
CA MET A 316 -2.27 12.39 -0.41
C MET A 316 -1.12 13.21 -0.96
N VAL A 317 -1.37 14.47 -1.27
CA VAL A 317 -0.40 15.40 -1.81
C VAL A 317 -0.34 16.65 -0.95
N GLY A 318 0.85 16.95 -0.44
CA GLY A 318 1.20 18.22 0.17
C GLY A 318 2.18 18.98 -0.72
N PHE A 319 2.35 20.28 -0.47
CA PHE A 319 3.22 21.15 -1.24
C PHE A 319 4.40 21.60 -0.41
N SER A 320 5.59 21.60 -1.01
CA SER A 320 6.83 21.93 -0.32
C SER A 320 6.83 23.38 0.20
N SER A 321 7.27 23.56 1.45
CA SER A 321 7.47 24.88 2.04
C SER A 321 8.56 25.70 1.34
N SER A 322 9.41 25.08 0.51
CA SER A 322 10.42 25.77 -0.29
C SER A 322 9.96 26.09 -1.71
N ALA A 323 8.77 25.61 -2.14
CA ALA A 323 8.23 25.91 -3.45
C ALA A 323 7.72 27.35 -3.56
N SER A 324 7.90 27.96 -4.73
CA SER A 324 7.32 29.25 -5.05
C SER A 324 5.80 29.15 -5.29
N GLU A 325 5.12 30.29 -5.28
CA GLU A 325 3.69 30.37 -5.60
C GLU A 325 3.39 29.83 -7.02
N ASP A 326 4.25 30.15 -8.00
CA ASP A 326 4.07 29.68 -9.37
C ASP A 326 4.30 28.17 -9.48
N GLU A 327 5.28 27.61 -8.76
CA GLU A 327 5.50 26.16 -8.70
C GLU A 327 4.30 25.42 -8.08
N ILE A 328 3.70 25.95 -7.03
CA ILE A 328 2.50 25.38 -6.39
C ILE A 328 1.31 25.47 -7.36
N LYS A 329 1.12 26.62 -8.03
CA LYS A 329 0.07 26.76 -9.05
C LYS A 329 0.27 25.85 -10.26
N ALA A 330 1.52 25.60 -10.65
CA ALA A 330 1.82 24.62 -11.70
C ALA A 330 1.50 23.19 -11.26
N ALA A 331 1.62 22.89 -9.95
CA ALA A 331 1.22 21.60 -9.39
C ALA A 331 -0.31 21.42 -9.36
N TRP A 332 -1.07 22.49 -9.13
CA TRP A 332 -2.55 22.47 -9.10
C TRP A 332 -3.14 22.22 -10.49
#